data_5e72e963310a59cadddbd1c8a6d06eec
#
_entry.id   5e72e963310a59cadddbd1c8a6d06eec
#
_cell.length_a   1.000
_cell.length_b   1.000
_cell.length_c   1.000
_cell.angle_alpha   90.00
_cell.angle_beta   90.00
_cell.angle_gamma   90.00
#
_symmetry.space_group_name_H-M   'P 1'
#
loop_
_entity.id
_entity.type
_entity.pdbx_description
1 polymer ?
#
loop_
_entity_poly.entity_id
_entity_poly.type
_entity_poly.pdbx_seq_one_letter_code
_entity_poly.pdbx_strand_id
1 'polypeptide(L)'
;MEMEMLLMKFESYLCDEEKSKSTINKYLHDVREMLDFMGQECISKELLIQYRGHLSRRCRARTVNGKLSAINAYLKCMGLEAHKVKFLKVQKRIYMDEKRDLTEQDCRRLLETASRTGKTQLYFLMLVLYGTGIRISELPYVTVE
;
A
#
# COMPACT_ATOMS: atom_id res chain seq x y z
N MET A 1 17.16 18.79 -8.09
CA MET A 1 17.50 19.62 -6.90
C MET A 1 16.25 20.14 -6.19
N GLU A 2 15.34 20.84 -6.90
CA GLU A 2 14.11 21.39 -6.28
C GLU A 2 13.13 20.30 -5.81
N MET A 3 12.87 19.28 -6.62
CA MET A 3 12.00 18.15 -6.26
C MET A 3 12.50 17.37 -5.04
N GLU A 4 13.81 17.13 -4.94
CA GLU A 4 14.38 16.43 -3.78
C GLU A 4 14.20 17.24 -2.49
N MET A 5 14.37 18.54 -2.55
CA MET A 5 14.16 19.43 -1.41
C MET A 5 12.71 19.42 -0.93
N LEU A 6 11.75 19.38 -1.87
CA LEU A 6 10.32 19.25 -1.54
C LEU A 6 10.00 17.89 -0.90
N LEU A 7 10.60 16.81 -1.40
CA LEU A 7 10.42 15.47 -0.82
C LEU A 7 11.04 15.36 0.58
N MET A 8 12.22 15.95 0.82
CA MET A 8 12.84 15.98 2.15
C MET A 8 11.96 16.76 3.15
N LYS A 9 11.40 17.90 2.75
CA LYS A 9 10.44 18.63 3.60
C LYS A 9 9.21 17.80 3.93
N PHE A 10 8.69 17.06 2.95
CA PHE A 10 7.54 16.19 3.17
C PHE A 10 7.88 14.99 4.05
N GLU A 11 9.08 14.42 3.91
CA GLU A 11 9.56 13.35 4.80
C GLU A 11 9.62 13.81 6.26
N SER A 12 10.21 14.99 6.52
CA SER A 12 10.24 15.58 7.87
C SER A 12 8.83 15.76 8.43
N TYR A 13 7.92 16.31 7.64
CA TYR A 13 6.51 16.45 8.03
C TYR A 13 5.85 15.09 8.39
N LEU A 14 6.13 14.02 7.64
CA LEU A 14 5.58 12.70 7.93
C LEU A 14 6.19 12.08 9.20
N CYS A 15 7.46 12.38 9.50
CA CYS A 15 8.09 12.00 10.76
C CYS A 15 7.45 12.74 11.95
N ASP A 16 7.20 14.04 11.83
CA ASP A 16 6.52 14.84 12.85
C ASP A 16 5.07 14.36 13.10
N GLU A 17 4.41 13.85 12.05
CA GLU A 17 3.09 13.20 12.15
C GLU A 17 3.17 11.73 12.67
N GLU A 18 4.34 11.29 13.15
CA GLU A 18 4.59 9.95 13.73
C GLU A 18 4.20 8.78 12.81
N LYS A 19 4.36 8.94 11.49
CA LYS A 19 4.07 7.85 10.54
C LYS A 19 5.14 6.76 10.60
N SER A 20 4.72 5.50 10.41
CA SER A 20 5.67 4.38 10.31
C SER A 20 6.58 4.54 9.10
N LYS A 21 7.82 4.03 9.19
CA LYS A 21 8.80 4.04 8.08
C LYS A 21 8.22 3.48 6.77
N SER A 22 7.43 2.42 6.86
CA SER A 22 6.76 1.82 5.71
C SER A 22 5.77 2.79 5.05
N THR A 23 4.99 3.54 5.85
CA THR A 23 4.06 4.56 5.36
C THR A 23 4.81 5.74 4.75
N ILE A 24 5.89 6.20 5.37
CA ILE A 24 6.73 7.30 4.87
C ILE A 24 7.28 6.94 3.48
N ASN A 25 7.94 5.78 3.36
CA ASN A 25 8.51 5.32 2.09
C ASN A 25 7.45 5.22 0.98
N LYS A 26 6.27 4.67 1.32
CA LYS A 26 5.16 4.58 0.39
C LYS A 26 4.66 5.96 -0.05
N TYR A 27 4.50 6.89 0.88
CA TYR A 27 3.99 8.22 0.58
C TYR A 27 4.98 9.03 -0.27
N LEU A 28 6.29 8.95 0.04
CA LEU A 28 7.34 9.57 -0.76
C LEU A 28 7.35 9.02 -2.20
N HIS A 29 7.21 7.70 -2.35
CA HIS A 29 7.12 7.06 -3.66
C HIS A 29 5.90 7.56 -4.46
N ASP A 30 4.71 7.56 -3.84
CA ASP A 30 3.46 7.96 -4.49
C ASP A 30 3.48 9.47 -4.88
N VAL A 31 4.08 10.34 -4.05
CA VAL A 31 4.24 11.77 -4.35
C VAL A 31 5.27 11.99 -5.45
N ARG A 32 6.40 11.26 -5.44
CA ARG A 32 7.40 11.34 -6.53
C ARG A 32 6.77 11.00 -7.86
N GLU A 33 6.01 9.91 -7.96
CA GLU A 33 5.29 9.52 -9.18
C GLU A 33 4.30 10.60 -9.67
N MET A 34 3.64 11.28 -8.74
CA MET A 34 2.78 12.43 -9.08
C MET A 34 3.60 13.60 -9.63
N LEU A 35 4.69 13.96 -8.98
CA LEU A 35 5.56 15.08 -9.42
C LEU A 35 6.20 14.79 -10.79
N ASP A 36 6.62 13.54 -11.03
CA ASP A 36 7.14 13.10 -12.32
C ASP A 36 6.07 13.22 -13.44
N PHE A 37 4.81 12.89 -13.13
CA PHE A 37 3.69 13.05 -14.06
C PHE A 37 3.44 14.54 -14.40
N MET A 38 3.58 15.42 -13.43
CA MET A 38 3.36 16.86 -13.60
C MET A 38 4.52 17.57 -14.32
N GLY A 39 5.72 17.02 -14.23
CA GLY A 39 6.92 17.64 -14.80
C GLY A 39 7.20 19.01 -14.20
N GLN A 40 7.22 20.05 -15.05
CA GLN A 40 7.49 21.45 -14.63
C GLN A 40 6.21 22.28 -14.40
N GLU A 41 5.04 21.67 -14.52
CA GLU A 41 3.78 22.38 -14.34
C GLU A 41 3.50 22.68 -12.86
N CYS A 42 2.92 23.84 -12.58
CA CYS A 42 2.47 24.17 -11.23
C CYS A 42 1.33 23.24 -10.78
N ILE A 43 1.35 22.84 -9.52
CA ILE A 43 0.29 22.01 -8.93
C ILE A 43 -1.03 22.76 -8.98
N SER A 44 -1.97 22.24 -9.75
CA SER A 44 -3.34 22.74 -9.85
C SER A 44 -4.35 21.64 -9.57
N LYS A 45 -5.57 22.01 -9.22
CA LYS A 45 -6.64 21.03 -8.97
C LYS A 45 -7.01 20.27 -10.24
N GLU A 46 -6.99 20.94 -11.37
CA GLU A 46 -7.27 20.38 -12.69
C GLU A 46 -6.28 19.29 -13.05
N LEU A 47 -4.99 19.55 -12.86
CA LEU A 47 -3.90 18.63 -13.14
C LEU A 47 -3.97 17.39 -12.21
N LEU A 48 -4.32 17.60 -10.94
CA LEU A 48 -4.54 16.50 -9.99
C LEU A 48 -5.75 15.63 -10.34
N ILE A 49 -6.81 16.23 -10.89
CA ILE A 49 -7.97 15.48 -11.42
C ILE A 49 -7.56 14.66 -12.65
N GLN A 50 -6.74 15.22 -13.55
CA GLN A 50 -6.19 14.49 -14.69
C GLN A 50 -5.32 13.31 -14.24
N TYR A 51 -4.43 13.53 -13.26
CA TYR A 51 -3.61 12.48 -12.66
C TYR A 51 -4.46 11.36 -12.04
N ARG A 52 -5.50 11.71 -11.27
CA ARG A 52 -6.47 10.72 -10.75
C ARG A 52 -7.12 9.93 -11.89
N GLY A 53 -7.51 10.58 -12.98
CA GLY A 53 -8.05 9.93 -14.17
C GLY A 53 -7.04 8.97 -14.82
N HIS A 54 -5.78 9.36 -14.91
CA HIS A 54 -4.67 8.52 -15.38
C HIS A 54 -4.50 7.27 -14.51
N LEU A 55 -4.45 7.43 -13.20
CA LEU A 55 -4.36 6.32 -12.26
C LEU A 55 -5.57 5.37 -12.35
N SER A 56 -6.78 5.90 -12.54
CA SER A 56 -8.02 5.11 -12.59
C SER A 56 -8.08 4.17 -13.80
N ARG A 57 -7.34 4.46 -14.87
CA ARG A 57 -7.22 3.58 -16.04
C ARG A 57 -6.29 2.40 -15.82
N ARG A 58 -5.34 2.52 -14.88
CA ARG A 58 -4.23 1.56 -14.66
C ARG A 58 -4.36 0.79 -13.35
N CYS A 59 -5.07 1.34 -12.36
CA CYS A 59 -5.12 0.81 -11.01
C CYS A 59 -6.56 0.63 -10.52
N ARG A 60 -6.74 -0.29 -9.57
CA ARG A 60 -8.01 -0.45 -8.86
C ARG A 60 -8.30 0.76 -7.97
N ALA A 61 -9.58 1.10 -7.77
CA ALA A 61 -10.02 2.25 -6.98
C ALA A 61 -9.39 2.33 -5.58
N ARG A 62 -9.18 1.18 -4.90
CA ARG A 62 -8.50 1.12 -3.59
C ARG A 62 -7.04 1.60 -3.69
N THR A 63 -6.31 1.19 -4.72
CA THR A 63 -4.92 1.61 -4.97
C THR A 63 -4.85 3.11 -5.29
N VAL A 64 -5.75 3.59 -6.15
CA VAL A 64 -5.87 5.02 -6.46
C VAL A 64 -6.11 5.83 -5.19
N ASN A 65 -7.05 5.43 -4.35
CA ASN A 65 -7.33 6.10 -3.09
C ASN A 65 -6.12 6.09 -2.14
N GLY A 66 -5.34 5.01 -2.10
CA GLY A 66 -4.10 4.96 -1.35
C GLY A 66 -3.09 6.00 -1.81
N LYS A 67 -2.90 6.17 -3.13
CA LYS A 67 -2.03 7.21 -3.71
C LYS A 67 -2.58 8.61 -3.43
N LEU A 68 -3.89 8.82 -3.58
CA LEU A 68 -4.53 10.10 -3.26
C LEU A 68 -4.40 10.49 -1.78
N SER A 69 -4.32 9.52 -0.85
CA SER A 69 -4.05 9.80 0.56
C SER A 69 -2.67 10.43 0.74
N ALA A 70 -1.64 9.88 0.08
CA ALA A 70 -0.29 10.43 0.11
C ALA A 70 -0.23 11.85 -0.49
N ILE A 71 -0.89 12.04 -1.65
CA ILE A 71 -0.96 13.33 -2.34
C ILE A 71 -1.68 14.38 -1.50
N ASN A 72 -2.83 14.05 -0.90
CA ASN A 72 -3.56 14.98 -0.06
C ASN A 72 -2.79 15.34 1.23
N ALA A 73 -1.96 14.43 1.75
CA ALA A 73 -1.05 14.72 2.87
C ALA A 73 0.08 15.66 2.42
N TYR A 74 0.64 15.45 1.23
CA TYR A 74 1.64 16.33 0.64
C TYR A 74 1.09 17.75 0.42
N LEU A 75 -0.10 17.87 -0.15
CA LEU A 75 -0.77 19.17 -0.36
C LEU A 75 -1.01 19.89 0.97
N LYS A 76 -1.34 19.15 2.05
CA LYS A 76 -1.46 19.73 3.40
C LYS A 76 -0.11 20.27 3.89
N CYS A 77 0.96 19.49 3.75
CA CYS A 77 2.33 19.90 4.10
C CYS A 77 2.79 21.15 3.37
N MET A 78 2.39 21.31 2.11
CA MET A 78 2.77 22.47 1.26
C MET A 78 1.81 23.66 1.38
N GLY A 79 0.76 23.58 2.21
CA GLY A 79 -0.24 24.66 2.32
C GLY A 79 -1.18 24.77 1.12
N LEU A 80 -1.26 23.71 0.28
CA LEU A 80 -2.05 23.67 -0.95
C LEU A 80 -3.36 22.89 -0.76
N GLU A 81 -3.98 22.96 0.40
CA GLU A 81 -5.17 22.17 0.74
C GLU A 81 -6.38 22.41 -0.16
N ALA A 82 -6.48 23.61 -0.74
CA ALA A 82 -7.53 23.95 -1.70
C ALA A 82 -7.54 23.04 -2.95
N HIS A 83 -6.39 22.45 -3.29
CA HIS A 83 -6.24 21.58 -4.45
C HIS A 83 -6.52 20.10 -4.15
N LYS A 84 -6.85 19.73 -2.90
CA LYS A 84 -7.19 18.35 -2.53
C LYS A 84 -8.25 17.74 -3.44
N VAL A 85 -8.03 16.48 -3.81
CA VAL A 85 -8.90 15.71 -4.72
C VAL A 85 -9.73 14.71 -3.94
N LYS A 86 -10.98 14.56 -4.30
CA LYS A 86 -11.88 13.58 -3.70
C LYS A 86 -11.48 12.15 -4.06
N PHE A 87 -11.61 11.25 -3.09
CA PHE A 87 -11.42 9.83 -3.30
C PHE A 87 -12.46 9.24 -4.24
N LEU A 88 -12.08 8.15 -4.91
CA LEU A 88 -13.02 7.36 -5.69
C LEU A 88 -13.96 6.60 -4.75
N LYS A 89 -15.23 6.50 -5.14
CA LYS A 89 -16.19 5.64 -4.42
C LYS A 89 -15.76 4.18 -4.59
N VAL A 90 -15.52 3.51 -3.47
CA VAL A 90 -15.23 2.07 -3.44
C VAL A 90 -16.49 1.37 -2.94
N GLN A 91 -17.13 0.59 -3.81
CA GLN A 91 -18.17 -0.32 -3.34
C GLN A 91 -17.52 -1.38 -2.44
N LYS A 92 -17.90 -1.40 -1.15
CA LYS A 92 -17.60 -2.52 -0.28
C LYS A 92 -18.42 -3.71 -0.82
N ARG A 93 -17.76 -4.71 -1.41
CA ARG A 93 -18.41 -5.99 -1.64
C ARG A 93 -18.72 -6.58 -0.25
N ILE A 94 -19.99 -6.68 0.08
CA ILE A 94 -20.48 -7.21 1.36
C ILE A 94 -20.24 -8.72 1.41
N TYR A 95 -20.09 -9.38 0.26
CA TYR A 95 -19.83 -10.82 0.16
C TYR A 95 -18.35 -11.03 -0.17
N MET A 96 -17.66 -11.79 0.68
CA MET A 96 -16.34 -12.35 0.37
C MET A 96 -16.52 -13.27 -0.84
N ASP A 97 -15.60 -13.18 -1.79
CA ASP A 97 -15.58 -14.03 -2.97
C ASP A 97 -15.05 -15.39 -2.50
N GLU A 98 -15.96 -16.32 -2.13
CA GLU A 98 -15.62 -17.67 -1.61
C GLU A 98 -14.58 -18.40 -2.49
N LYS A 99 -14.53 -18.04 -3.78
CA LYS A 99 -13.54 -18.58 -4.74
C LYS A 99 -12.10 -18.10 -4.51
N ARG A 100 -11.87 -17.17 -3.58
CA ARG A 100 -10.53 -16.61 -3.29
C ARG A 100 -9.97 -17.07 -1.96
N ASP A 101 -10.78 -17.68 -1.14
CA ASP A 101 -10.33 -18.18 0.15
C ASP A 101 -9.83 -19.61 -0.01
N LEU A 102 -8.69 -19.90 0.64
CA LEU A 102 -8.16 -21.26 0.69
C LEU A 102 -9.10 -22.12 1.52
N THR A 103 -9.57 -23.21 0.93
CA THR A 103 -10.33 -24.22 1.66
C THR A 103 -9.40 -25.05 2.54
N GLU A 104 -9.97 -25.74 3.53
CA GLU A 104 -9.20 -26.70 4.36
C GLU A 104 -8.49 -27.76 3.50
N GLN A 105 -9.15 -28.21 2.42
CA GLN A 105 -8.56 -29.17 1.48
C GLN A 105 -7.37 -28.58 0.74
N ASP A 106 -7.43 -27.29 0.34
CA ASP A 106 -6.31 -26.62 -0.32
C ASP A 106 -5.12 -26.48 0.62
N CYS A 107 -5.37 -26.13 1.90
CA CYS A 107 -4.32 -26.07 2.92
C CYS A 107 -3.65 -27.43 3.14
N ARG A 108 -4.41 -28.52 3.25
CA ARG A 108 -3.88 -29.88 3.36
C ARG A 108 -3.02 -30.24 2.14
N ARG A 109 -3.50 -30.01 0.93
CA ARG A 109 -2.76 -30.29 -0.32
C ARG A 109 -1.45 -29.51 -0.38
N LEU A 110 -1.44 -28.25 0.06
CA LEU A 110 -0.22 -27.44 0.13
C LEU A 110 0.80 -28.02 1.11
N LEU A 111 0.36 -28.41 2.32
CA LEU A 111 1.21 -29.04 3.34
C LEU A 111 1.78 -30.37 2.85
N GLU A 112 0.95 -31.24 2.29
CA GLU A 112 1.38 -32.53 1.72
C GLU A 112 2.40 -32.34 0.59
N THR A 113 2.17 -31.36 -0.28
CA THR A 113 3.08 -31.05 -1.38
C THR A 113 4.44 -30.56 -0.87
N ALA A 114 4.45 -29.67 0.13
CA ALA A 114 5.69 -29.18 0.74
C ALA A 114 6.47 -30.31 1.42
N SER A 115 5.78 -31.19 2.14
CA SER A 115 6.39 -32.38 2.76
C SER A 115 6.99 -33.32 1.72
N ARG A 116 6.23 -33.66 0.67
CA ARG A 116 6.66 -34.58 -0.40
C ARG A 116 7.85 -34.04 -1.20
N THR A 117 7.92 -32.69 -1.38
CA THR A 117 9.03 -32.05 -2.12
C THR A 117 10.25 -31.74 -1.25
N GLY A 118 10.26 -32.16 0.02
CA GLY A 118 11.37 -31.94 0.95
C GLY A 118 11.56 -30.51 1.41
N LYS A 119 10.57 -29.62 1.17
CA LYS A 119 10.62 -28.21 1.57
C LYS A 119 10.20 -28.04 3.04
N THR A 120 11.01 -28.57 3.93
CA THR A 120 10.70 -28.65 5.38
C THR A 120 10.43 -27.28 6.01
N GLN A 121 11.22 -26.27 5.70
CA GLN A 121 10.99 -24.92 6.23
C GLN A 121 9.64 -24.34 5.77
N LEU A 122 9.29 -24.53 4.50
CA LEU A 122 8.01 -24.06 3.96
C LEU A 122 6.85 -24.82 4.59
N TYR A 123 7.00 -26.12 4.83
CA TYR A 123 5.99 -26.92 5.53
C TYR A 123 5.69 -26.37 6.93
N PHE A 124 6.73 -26.18 7.76
CA PHE A 124 6.55 -25.65 9.11
C PHE A 124 6.02 -24.21 9.12
N LEU A 125 6.48 -23.36 8.18
CA LEU A 125 5.97 -22.01 8.02
C LEU A 125 4.47 -22.01 7.75
N MET A 126 4.00 -22.80 6.78
CA MET A 126 2.58 -22.90 6.46
C MET A 126 1.78 -23.51 7.63
N LEU A 127 2.34 -24.49 8.33
CA LEU A 127 1.70 -25.10 9.49
C LEU A 127 1.46 -24.08 10.62
N VAL A 128 2.47 -23.23 10.90
CA VAL A 128 2.36 -22.17 11.91
C VAL A 128 1.33 -21.14 11.48
N LEU A 129 1.41 -20.63 10.25
CA LEU A 129 0.48 -19.61 9.75
C LEU A 129 -0.97 -20.12 9.72
N TYR A 130 -1.19 -21.36 9.28
CA TYR A 130 -2.51 -21.95 9.22
C TYR A 130 -3.07 -22.29 10.61
N GLY A 131 -2.24 -22.86 11.49
CA GLY A 131 -2.67 -23.28 12.82
C GLY A 131 -2.91 -22.12 13.80
N THR A 132 -2.18 -21.00 13.64
CA THR A 132 -2.26 -19.87 14.57
C THR A 132 -3.00 -18.65 14.00
N GLY A 133 -3.11 -18.54 12.67
CA GLY A 133 -3.72 -17.39 12.02
C GLY A 133 -2.92 -16.08 12.15
N ILE A 134 -1.66 -16.13 12.61
CA ILE A 134 -0.80 -14.95 12.72
C ILE A 134 -0.47 -14.37 11.33
N ARG A 135 -0.22 -13.06 11.29
CA ARG A 135 0.23 -12.43 10.05
C ARG A 135 1.68 -12.79 9.75
N ILE A 136 2.04 -12.88 8.46
CA ILE A 136 3.43 -13.16 8.04
C ILE A 136 4.42 -12.14 8.61
N SER A 137 4.01 -10.89 8.83
CA SER A 137 4.81 -9.84 9.47
C SER A 137 5.06 -10.06 10.96
N GLU A 138 4.30 -10.94 11.61
CA GLU A 138 4.41 -11.28 13.03
C GLU A 138 5.32 -12.49 13.27
N LEU A 139 5.65 -13.23 12.21
CA LEU A 139 6.54 -14.39 12.25
C LEU A 139 7.90 -14.14 12.92
N PRO A 140 8.59 -13.01 12.69
CA PRO A 140 9.87 -12.74 13.33
C PRO A 140 9.81 -12.64 14.86
N TYR A 141 8.63 -12.48 15.42
CA TYR A 141 8.40 -12.38 16.87
C TYR A 141 8.04 -13.74 17.50
N VAL A 142 7.88 -14.79 16.69
CA VAL A 142 7.65 -16.14 17.17
C VAL A 142 9.00 -16.75 17.53
N THR A 143 9.28 -16.84 18.82
CA THR A 143 10.51 -17.44 19.36
C THR A 143 10.16 -18.76 20.06
N VAL A 144 11.10 -19.70 20.07
CA VAL A 144 11.04 -20.92 20.89
C VAL A 144 11.83 -20.61 22.15
N GLU A 145 11.18 -20.70 23.32
CA GLU A 145 11.85 -20.65 24.62
C GLU A 145 12.53 -21.98 24.93
#